data_9ffb26f97e751b0201f1abe19326fa01
#
_entry.id   9ffb26f97e751b0201f1abe19326fa01
#
_cell.length_a   1.000
_cell.length_b   1.000
_cell.length_c   1.000
_cell.angle_alpha   90.00
_cell.angle_beta   90.00
_cell.angle_gamma   90.00
#
_symmetry.space_group_name_H-M   'P 1'
#
loop_
_entity.id
_entity.type
_entity.pdbx_description
1 polymer ?
#
loop_
_entity_poly.entity_id
_entity_poly.type
_entity_poly.pdbx_seq_one_letter_code
_entity_poly.pdbx_strand_id
1 'polypeptide(L)'
;MGAENLGVESLISILRKNGFEVSLSYDPAYFADLNSVDFPQLYRFLSRENQIIEEVKRTDPDIVGLSSMTDNFLWNINIATKIKTALPHIKVLFGGIHPTIVPEYVIKYDCIDYVLMGEAEYTIIELLKSDNNIESLKKINGLWFKDKDNNIHSPEFSPKVIHNLDELPFIDKDLFYSTGYVQKDVYRTMASRGCPYNCSYCCYDYLHKLYKFNRIRFRKAEIVIEELKCAKRRFNPRVVHFNDDIFTYDRKWLTNFLSLYRREINLPYSCIIHPKFMDKESARMLKESGCYRVQIGIQSLNNEIKRKYFNRFETTEDISRCFDALEGENISFSADYIIGVGNQRLEDILNEARFYYKYKNLKMLNVYWLTFYPKTGIIEKVLDYEGRLKDKENIEKELANGKTVMYLSAYKNPNYKDSEELKRIETALLLTGSLNKKVAKFILENHIDKIHLIPYSARYLLYLFSILSIPDHSWISYMKTYIKGIPSVLYKNLISQIIPEKK
;
A
#
# COMPACT_ATOMS: atom_id res chain seq x y z
N MET A 1 -1.54 -4.95 -7.28
CA MET A 1 -0.57 -6.02 -7.58
C MET A 1 -0.70 -7.10 -6.52
N GLY A 2 -0.75 -8.40 -6.89
CA GLY A 2 -0.92 -9.53 -5.97
C GLY A 2 0.19 -9.64 -4.91
N ALA A 3 0.28 -8.64 -4.04
CA ALA A 3 1.17 -8.64 -2.90
C ALA A 3 0.42 -9.14 -1.66
N GLU A 4 1.09 -9.93 -0.86
CA GLU A 4 0.63 -10.32 0.45
C GLU A 4 0.31 -9.11 1.33
N ASN A 5 -0.64 -9.25 2.24
CA ASN A 5 -1.03 -8.21 3.18
C ASN A 5 -0.42 -8.48 4.56
N LEU A 6 0.64 -7.74 4.92
CA LEU A 6 1.38 -7.91 6.17
C LEU A 6 0.49 -7.76 7.42
N GLY A 7 -0.53 -6.89 7.36
CA GLY A 7 -1.48 -6.76 8.46
C GLY A 7 -2.33 -8.01 8.65
N VAL A 8 -2.81 -8.61 7.56
CA VAL A 8 -3.56 -9.88 7.62
C VAL A 8 -2.66 -11.02 8.10
N GLU A 9 -1.41 -11.09 7.63
CA GLU A 9 -0.44 -12.10 8.09
C GLU A 9 -0.14 -11.98 9.59
N SER A 10 -0.05 -10.75 10.12
CA SER A 10 0.09 -10.50 11.55
C SER A 10 -1.13 -11.00 12.33
N LEU A 11 -2.35 -10.75 11.81
CA LEU A 11 -3.58 -11.26 12.43
C LEU A 11 -3.66 -12.80 12.37
N ILE A 12 -3.30 -13.43 11.26
CA ILE A 12 -3.22 -14.89 11.15
C ILE A 12 -2.28 -15.45 12.22
N SER A 13 -1.11 -14.83 12.38
CA SER A 13 -0.10 -15.28 13.36
C SER A 13 -0.62 -15.25 14.79
N ILE A 14 -1.25 -14.14 15.19
CA ILE A 14 -1.75 -13.97 16.57
C ILE A 14 -2.97 -14.87 16.83
N LEU A 15 -3.84 -15.05 15.84
CA LEU A 15 -4.99 -15.94 15.93
C LEU A 15 -4.55 -17.39 16.13
N ARG A 16 -3.63 -17.89 15.30
CA ARG A 16 -3.07 -19.25 15.41
C ARG A 16 -2.33 -19.46 16.74
N LYS A 17 -1.55 -18.46 17.19
CA LYS A 17 -0.88 -18.51 18.51
C LYS A 17 -1.88 -18.66 19.67
N ASN A 18 -3.11 -18.14 19.50
CA ASN A 18 -4.18 -18.25 20.48
C ASN A 18 -5.12 -19.46 20.28
N GLY A 19 -4.79 -20.37 19.37
CA GLY A 19 -5.51 -21.62 19.16
C GLY A 19 -6.74 -21.52 18.24
N PHE A 20 -6.93 -20.41 17.52
CA PHE A 20 -8.01 -20.29 16.54
C PHE A 20 -7.62 -20.96 15.22
N GLU A 21 -8.59 -21.65 14.62
CA GLU A 21 -8.48 -22.14 13.27
C GLU A 21 -8.66 -20.98 12.29
N VAL A 22 -7.73 -20.85 11.32
CA VAL A 22 -7.73 -19.74 10.37
C VAL A 22 -7.53 -20.28 8.96
N SER A 23 -8.42 -19.87 8.05
CA SER A 23 -8.29 -20.08 6.61
C SER A 23 -8.17 -18.73 5.89
N LEU A 24 -7.68 -18.74 4.65
CA LEU A 24 -7.51 -17.55 3.82
C LEU A 24 -8.13 -17.78 2.45
N SER A 25 -9.06 -16.91 2.09
CA SER A 25 -9.53 -16.74 0.73
C SER A 25 -8.91 -15.48 0.14
N TYR A 26 -8.29 -15.58 -1.04
CA TYR A 26 -7.49 -14.51 -1.61
C TYR A 26 -7.75 -14.32 -3.10
N ASP A 27 -8.05 -13.09 -3.51
CA ASP A 27 -8.09 -12.67 -4.91
C ASP A 27 -6.81 -11.88 -5.23
N PRO A 28 -5.96 -12.32 -6.16
CA PRO A 28 -4.76 -11.60 -6.54
C PRO A 28 -5.05 -10.31 -7.33
N ALA A 29 -6.32 -10.05 -7.68
CA ALA A 29 -6.78 -8.87 -8.39
C ALA A 29 -5.97 -8.59 -9.68
N TYR A 30 -5.73 -9.63 -10.48
CA TYR A 30 -4.98 -9.50 -11.72
C TYR A 30 -5.62 -8.47 -12.67
N PHE A 31 -4.82 -7.54 -13.20
CA PHE A 31 -5.26 -6.45 -14.08
C PHE A 31 -6.22 -5.42 -13.44
N ALA A 32 -6.28 -5.37 -12.10
CA ALA A 32 -7.05 -4.37 -11.36
C ALA A 32 -6.16 -3.31 -10.69
N ASP A 33 -4.94 -3.13 -11.17
CA ASP A 33 -4.03 -2.10 -10.65
C ASP A 33 -4.28 -0.77 -11.33
N LEU A 34 -5.03 0.10 -10.66
CA LEU A 34 -5.40 1.43 -11.15
C LEU A 34 -4.20 2.32 -11.51
N ASN A 35 -3.02 2.05 -10.95
CA ASN A 35 -1.83 2.88 -11.14
C ASN A 35 -0.90 2.36 -12.24
N SER A 36 -0.89 1.06 -12.50
CA SER A 36 0.08 0.45 -13.42
C SER A 36 -0.56 -0.28 -14.59
N VAL A 37 -1.52 -1.15 -14.33
CA VAL A 37 -2.15 -2.01 -15.35
C VAL A 37 -3.63 -2.21 -15.00
N ASP A 38 -4.49 -1.40 -15.57
CA ASP A 38 -5.94 -1.51 -15.37
C ASP A 38 -6.63 -1.94 -16.66
N PHE A 39 -7.07 -3.21 -16.69
CA PHE A 39 -7.90 -3.77 -17.74
C PHE A 39 -9.16 -4.40 -17.13
N PRO A 40 -10.20 -3.59 -16.84
CA PRO A 40 -11.40 -4.05 -16.12
C PRO A 40 -12.09 -5.24 -16.76
N GLN A 41 -12.03 -5.34 -18.09
CA GLN A 41 -12.61 -6.47 -18.82
C GLN A 41 -11.86 -7.79 -18.53
N LEU A 42 -10.52 -7.75 -18.53
CA LEU A 42 -9.70 -8.91 -18.18
C LEU A 42 -9.84 -9.26 -16.69
N TYR A 43 -9.90 -8.26 -15.82
CA TYR A 43 -10.14 -8.48 -14.40
C TYR A 43 -11.43 -9.26 -14.15
N ARG A 44 -12.54 -8.91 -14.81
CA ARG A 44 -13.82 -9.62 -14.65
C ARG A 44 -13.71 -11.11 -14.96
N PHE A 45 -12.91 -11.51 -15.94
CA PHE A 45 -12.65 -12.92 -16.26
C PHE A 45 -11.73 -13.61 -15.26
N LEU A 46 -10.88 -12.85 -14.58
CA LEU A 46 -9.88 -13.36 -13.64
C LEU A 46 -10.25 -13.14 -12.17
N SER A 47 -11.39 -12.52 -11.89
CA SER A 47 -11.88 -12.34 -10.52
C SER A 47 -12.24 -13.68 -9.89
N ARG A 48 -11.89 -13.85 -8.63
CA ARG A 48 -12.15 -15.04 -7.84
C ARG A 48 -13.38 -14.91 -6.93
N GLU A 49 -14.25 -13.95 -7.17
CA GLU A 49 -15.43 -13.69 -6.32
C GLU A 49 -16.23 -14.98 -6.04
N ASN A 50 -16.59 -15.74 -7.09
CA ASN A 50 -17.37 -16.95 -6.93
C ASN A 50 -16.61 -18.04 -6.14
N GLN A 51 -15.32 -18.22 -6.42
CA GLN A 51 -14.50 -19.17 -5.67
C GLN A 51 -14.38 -18.81 -4.18
N ILE A 52 -14.25 -17.51 -3.87
CA ILE A 52 -14.23 -17.03 -2.49
C ILE A 52 -15.52 -17.41 -1.79
N ILE A 53 -16.68 -17.22 -2.42
CA ILE A 53 -17.97 -17.59 -1.83
C ILE A 53 -18.06 -19.10 -1.59
N GLU A 54 -17.63 -19.91 -2.56
CA GLU A 54 -17.63 -21.39 -2.40
C GLU A 54 -16.59 -21.85 -1.36
N GLU A 55 -15.43 -21.19 -1.26
CA GLU A 55 -14.45 -21.45 -0.20
C GLU A 55 -15.05 -21.17 1.19
N VAL A 56 -15.77 -20.05 1.36
CA VAL A 56 -16.45 -19.69 2.61
C VAL A 56 -17.57 -20.68 2.94
N LYS A 57 -18.41 -21.08 1.96
CA LYS A 57 -19.43 -22.12 2.16
C LYS A 57 -18.85 -23.44 2.64
N ARG A 58 -17.72 -23.84 2.05
CA ARG A 58 -17.07 -25.11 2.39
C ARG A 58 -16.46 -25.10 3.79
N THR A 59 -15.88 -23.98 4.20
CA THR A 59 -15.23 -23.84 5.51
C THR A 59 -16.21 -23.51 6.63
N ASP A 60 -17.36 -22.94 6.29
CA ASP A 60 -18.45 -22.52 7.20
C ASP A 60 -17.93 -21.87 8.49
N PRO A 61 -17.17 -20.75 8.39
CA PRO A 61 -16.51 -20.14 9.55
C PRO A 61 -17.51 -19.37 10.42
N ASP A 62 -17.24 -19.26 11.72
CA ASP A 62 -18.03 -18.41 12.63
C ASP A 62 -17.97 -16.92 12.23
N ILE A 63 -16.81 -16.48 11.71
CA ILE A 63 -16.57 -15.10 11.34
C ILE A 63 -15.71 -14.99 10.09
N VAL A 64 -16.06 -14.05 9.21
CA VAL A 64 -15.27 -13.66 8.04
C VAL A 64 -14.71 -12.26 8.26
N GLY A 65 -13.36 -12.15 8.29
CA GLY A 65 -12.64 -10.87 8.39
C GLY A 65 -12.23 -10.33 7.02
N LEU A 66 -12.53 -9.07 6.74
CA LEU A 66 -12.18 -8.38 5.50
C LEU A 66 -11.29 -7.17 5.80
N SER A 67 -10.09 -7.15 5.21
CA SER A 67 -9.16 -6.01 5.33
C SER A 67 -9.39 -5.02 4.20
N SER A 68 -9.78 -3.78 4.54
CA SER A 68 -10.18 -2.77 3.57
C SER A 68 -9.30 -1.53 3.59
N MET A 69 -8.84 -1.18 2.38
CA MET A 69 -8.43 0.17 2.00
C MET A 69 -9.61 0.84 1.27
N THR A 70 -9.55 2.15 1.06
CA THR A 70 -10.62 2.86 0.34
C THR A 70 -10.81 2.31 -1.08
N ASP A 71 -9.72 1.95 -1.74
CA ASP A 71 -9.72 1.49 -3.13
C ASP A 71 -10.40 0.11 -3.34
N ASN A 72 -10.37 -0.78 -2.34
CA ASN A 72 -10.99 -2.10 -2.42
C ASN A 72 -12.26 -2.24 -1.58
N PHE A 73 -12.70 -1.17 -0.92
CA PHE A 73 -13.83 -1.22 0.01
C PHE A 73 -15.14 -1.70 -0.64
N LEU A 74 -15.50 -1.12 -1.80
CA LEU A 74 -16.74 -1.51 -2.50
C LEU A 74 -16.70 -2.96 -2.99
N TRP A 75 -15.53 -3.45 -3.38
CA TRP A 75 -15.36 -4.87 -3.72
C TRP A 75 -15.58 -5.75 -2.48
N ASN A 76 -15.02 -5.38 -1.33
CA ASN A 76 -15.23 -6.07 -0.07
C ASN A 76 -16.70 -6.06 0.37
N ILE A 77 -17.42 -4.94 0.17
CA ILE A 77 -18.87 -4.86 0.41
C ILE A 77 -19.65 -5.85 -0.47
N ASN A 78 -19.30 -5.93 -1.76
CA ASN A 78 -19.94 -6.89 -2.67
C ASN A 78 -19.71 -8.35 -2.20
N ILE A 79 -18.50 -8.71 -1.80
CA ILE A 79 -18.17 -10.04 -1.25
C ILE A 79 -18.95 -10.29 0.05
N ALA A 80 -18.94 -9.36 0.99
CA ALA A 80 -19.67 -9.48 2.25
C ALA A 80 -21.17 -9.66 2.05
N THR A 81 -21.76 -8.92 1.11
CA THR A 81 -23.17 -9.04 0.76
C THR A 81 -23.51 -10.43 0.21
N LYS A 82 -22.68 -10.96 -0.69
CA LYS A 82 -22.83 -12.31 -1.24
C LYS A 82 -22.71 -13.37 -0.15
N ILE A 83 -21.74 -13.23 0.77
CA ILE A 83 -21.57 -14.14 1.92
C ILE A 83 -22.82 -14.10 2.79
N LYS A 84 -23.30 -12.93 3.20
CA LYS A 84 -24.52 -12.80 4.04
C LYS A 84 -25.77 -13.34 3.37
N THR A 85 -25.87 -13.19 2.05
CA THR A 85 -27.01 -13.76 1.28
C THR A 85 -26.96 -15.29 1.27
N ALA A 86 -25.77 -15.89 1.10
CA ALA A 86 -25.59 -17.33 1.04
C ALA A 86 -25.60 -18.00 2.43
N LEU A 87 -25.04 -17.33 3.43
CA LEU A 87 -24.78 -17.84 4.79
C LEU A 87 -25.10 -16.74 5.82
N PRO A 88 -26.41 -16.51 6.12
CA PRO A 88 -26.81 -15.38 6.98
C PRO A 88 -26.29 -15.46 8.43
N HIS A 89 -25.96 -16.65 8.90
CA HIS A 89 -25.46 -16.89 10.26
C HIS A 89 -24.02 -16.41 10.47
N ILE A 90 -23.20 -16.38 9.41
CA ILE A 90 -21.80 -15.96 9.49
C ILE A 90 -21.70 -14.49 9.90
N LYS A 91 -20.86 -14.21 10.87
CA LYS A 91 -20.51 -12.85 11.26
C LYS A 91 -19.47 -12.25 10.33
N VAL A 92 -19.64 -10.98 9.96
CA VAL A 92 -18.72 -10.26 9.05
C VAL A 92 -18.04 -9.13 9.80
N LEU A 93 -16.71 -9.16 9.83
CA LEU A 93 -15.82 -8.17 10.45
C LEU A 93 -15.07 -7.39 9.38
N PHE A 94 -15.14 -6.07 9.43
CA PHE A 94 -14.30 -5.19 8.63
C PHE A 94 -13.19 -4.57 9.46
N GLY A 95 -11.96 -4.61 8.95
CA GLY A 95 -10.78 -3.95 9.51
C GLY A 95 -9.94 -3.31 8.42
N GLY A 96 -8.80 -2.74 8.79
CA GLY A 96 -7.89 -2.03 7.90
C GLY A 96 -8.09 -0.52 7.93
N ILE A 97 -7.40 0.20 7.04
CA ILE A 97 -7.30 1.66 7.14
C ILE A 97 -8.61 2.39 6.87
N HIS A 98 -9.41 1.95 5.88
CA HIS A 98 -10.68 2.60 5.57
C HIS A 98 -11.69 2.49 6.73
N PRO A 99 -11.98 1.28 7.27
CA PRO A 99 -12.84 1.14 8.45
C PRO A 99 -12.30 1.86 9.70
N THR A 100 -11.00 1.99 9.82
CA THR A 100 -10.38 2.76 10.93
C THR A 100 -10.68 4.25 10.84
N ILE A 101 -10.70 4.81 9.62
CA ILE A 101 -10.90 6.25 9.42
C ILE A 101 -12.36 6.65 9.45
N VAL A 102 -13.26 5.82 8.91
CA VAL A 102 -14.70 6.12 8.75
C VAL A 102 -15.60 4.99 9.28
N PRO A 103 -15.39 4.50 10.51
CA PRO A 103 -16.13 3.36 11.06
C PRO A 103 -17.65 3.62 11.12
N GLU A 104 -18.05 4.87 11.37
CA GLU A 104 -19.43 5.31 11.45
C GLU A 104 -20.21 5.21 10.13
N TYR A 105 -19.51 5.17 9.00
CA TYR A 105 -20.09 4.92 7.68
C TYR A 105 -20.08 3.42 7.36
N VAL A 106 -18.96 2.76 7.64
CA VAL A 106 -18.75 1.34 7.32
C VAL A 106 -19.75 0.45 8.05
N ILE A 107 -19.95 0.67 9.35
CA ILE A 107 -20.87 -0.16 10.15
C ILE A 107 -22.33 -0.09 9.69
N LYS A 108 -22.74 0.92 8.91
CA LYS A 108 -24.11 1.07 8.43
C LYS A 108 -24.51 0.08 7.34
N TYR A 109 -23.54 -0.55 6.67
CA TYR A 109 -23.87 -1.56 5.65
C TYR A 109 -24.46 -2.82 6.30
N ASP A 110 -25.58 -3.31 5.79
CA ASP A 110 -26.33 -4.44 6.37
C ASP A 110 -25.51 -5.73 6.43
N CYS A 111 -24.57 -5.89 5.51
CA CYS A 111 -23.69 -7.05 5.45
C CYS A 111 -22.57 -7.04 6.51
N ILE A 112 -22.45 -6.01 7.37
CA ILE A 112 -21.38 -5.87 8.34
C ILE A 112 -21.94 -5.99 9.75
N ASP A 113 -21.34 -6.90 10.56
CA ASP A 113 -21.67 -7.06 11.98
C ASP A 113 -20.69 -6.28 12.88
N TYR A 114 -19.39 -6.28 12.51
CA TYR A 114 -18.31 -5.70 13.29
C TYR A 114 -17.39 -4.80 12.46
N VAL A 115 -16.91 -3.71 13.05
CA VAL A 115 -15.81 -2.90 12.52
C VAL A 115 -14.76 -2.75 13.61
N LEU A 116 -13.53 -3.21 13.31
CA LEU A 116 -12.42 -3.13 14.24
C LEU A 116 -11.38 -2.13 13.73
N MET A 117 -11.21 -1.05 14.50
CA MET A 117 -10.32 0.06 14.15
C MET A 117 -8.89 -0.21 14.58
N GLY A 118 -7.94 0.29 13.80
CA GLY A 118 -6.54 0.39 14.20
C GLY A 118 -5.74 -0.91 14.13
N GLU A 119 -4.77 -1.03 15.04
CA GLU A 119 -3.97 -2.26 15.20
C GLU A 119 -4.79 -3.28 15.97
N ALA A 120 -5.15 -4.36 15.30
CA ALA A 120 -6.21 -5.23 15.75
C ALA A 120 -5.72 -6.55 16.39
N GLU A 121 -4.41 -6.77 16.51
CA GLU A 121 -3.84 -8.05 16.94
C GLU A 121 -4.33 -8.53 18.31
N TYR A 122 -4.50 -7.62 19.27
CA TYR A 122 -5.03 -7.99 20.60
C TYR A 122 -6.55 -7.88 20.66
N THR A 123 -7.11 -6.84 20.07
CA THR A 123 -8.56 -6.57 20.14
C THR A 123 -9.39 -7.62 19.36
N ILE A 124 -8.84 -8.23 18.31
CA ILE A 124 -9.50 -9.36 17.64
C ILE A 124 -9.59 -10.59 18.57
N ILE A 125 -8.56 -10.83 19.39
CA ILE A 125 -8.58 -11.92 20.37
C ILE A 125 -9.61 -11.63 21.48
N GLU A 126 -9.70 -10.39 21.93
CA GLU A 126 -10.71 -9.96 22.90
C GLU A 126 -12.12 -10.17 22.34
N LEU A 127 -12.36 -9.79 21.07
CA LEU A 127 -13.64 -10.01 20.40
C LEU A 127 -14.00 -11.50 20.32
N LEU A 128 -13.09 -12.35 19.85
CA LEU A 128 -13.35 -13.77 19.64
C LEU A 128 -13.48 -14.58 20.96
N LYS A 129 -12.93 -14.07 22.05
CA LYS A 129 -13.08 -14.64 23.39
C LYS A 129 -14.22 -14.03 24.21
N SER A 130 -14.89 -13.00 23.67
CA SER A 130 -15.98 -12.33 24.37
C SER A 130 -17.21 -13.24 24.47
N ASP A 131 -18.04 -12.98 25.47
CA ASP A 131 -19.35 -13.62 25.65
C ASP A 131 -20.45 -13.03 24.76
N ASN A 132 -20.09 -12.14 23.84
CA ASN A 132 -20.97 -11.36 23.00
C ASN A 132 -22.02 -10.52 23.76
N ASN A 133 -21.75 -10.23 25.03
CA ASN A 133 -22.55 -9.29 25.82
C ASN A 133 -22.24 -7.85 25.39
N ILE A 134 -23.28 -7.04 25.23
CA ILE A 134 -23.17 -5.62 24.78
C ILE A 134 -22.16 -4.84 25.66
N GLU A 135 -22.24 -4.99 26.97
CA GLU A 135 -21.36 -4.27 27.92
C GLU A 135 -19.89 -4.72 27.82
N SER A 136 -19.65 -5.99 27.52
CA SER A 136 -18.31 -6.52 27.28
C SER A 136 -17.76 -6.02 25.94
N LEU A 137 -18.57 -6.05 24.89
CA LEU A 137 -18.17 -5.61 23.55
C LEU A 137 -17.84 -4.11 23.48
N LYS A 138 -18.61 -3.25 24.18
CA LYS A 138 -18.34 -1.82 24.25
C LYS A 138 -16.96 -1.48 24.83
N LYS A 139 -16.43 -2.33 25.70
CA LYS A 139 -15.12 -2.16 26.35
C LYS A 139 -13.94 -2.53 25.45
N ILE A 140 -14.17 -3.23 24.33
CA ILE A 140 -13.11 -3.56 23.38
C ILE A 140 -12.71 -2.29 22.63
N ASN A 141 -11.44 -1.91 22.72
CA ASN A 141 -10.93 -0.68 22.13
C ASN A 141 -11.14 -0.64 20.61
N GLY A 142 -11.84 0.38 20.13
CA GLY A 142 -12.03 0.59 18.70
C GLY A 142 -13.01 -0.36 18.03
N LEU A 143 -13.81 -1.15 18.77
CA LEU A 143 -14.81 -2.05 18.21
C LEU A 143 -16.17 -1.36 18.05
N TRP A 144 -16.62 -1.22 16.81
CA TRP A 144 -18.01 -0.92 16.48
C TRP A 144 -18.75 -2.22 16.17
N PHE A 145 -20.02 -2.35 16.60
CA PHE A 145 -20.78 -3.57 16.35
C PHE A 145 -22.29 -3.29 16.25
N LYS A 146 -23.01 -4.23 15.66
CA LYS A 146 -24.49 -4.31 15.70
C LYS A 146 -24.92 -5.36 16.69
N ASP A 147 -25.95 -5.02 17.50
CA ASP A 147 -26.62 -5.99 18.36
C ASP A 147 -27.64 -6.83 17.56
N LYS A 148 -28.39 -7.69 18.27
CA LYS A 148 -29.39 -8.59 17.68
C LYS A 148 -30.54 -7.85 17.02
N ASP A 149 -30.80 -6.62 17.47
CA ASP A 149 -31.85 -5.75 16.95
C ASP A 149 -31.33 -4.76 15.88
N ASN A 150 -30.10 -5.00 15.39
CA ASN A 150 -29.39 -4.14 14.45
C ASN A 150 -29.08 -2.71 14.96
N ASN A 151 -29.13 -2.47 16.26
CA ASN A 151 -28.68 -1.21 16.82
C ASN A 151 -27.16 -1.10 16.73
N ILE A 152 -26.67 0.05 16.28
CA ILE A 152 -25.23 0.31 16.14
C ILE A 152 -24.68 0.81 17.47
N HIS A 153 -23.63 0.16 17.95
CA HIS A 153 -22.87 0.54 19.14
C HIS A 153 -21.47 0.99 18.75
N SER A 154 -21.07 2.17 19.25
CA SER A 154 -19.69 2.66 19.15
C SER A 154 -18.85 2.21 20.35
N PRO A 155 -17.52 2.11 20.22
CA PRO A 155 -16.65 1.77 21.33
C PRO A 155 -16.60 2.89 22.36
N GLU A 156 -16.46 2.52 23.64
CA GLU A 156 -16.21 3.48 24.72
C GLU A 156 -14.78 4.06 24.65
N PHE A 157 -13.85 3.29 24.11
CA PHE A 157 -12.43 3.64 24.05
C PHE A 157 -11.90 3.63 22.61
N SER A 158 -11.10 4.64 22.27
CA SER A 158 -10.38 4.68 21.00
C SER A 158 -9.40 3.51 20.86
N PRO A 159 -9.07 3.10 19.61
CA PRO A 159 -8.07 2.07 19.39
C PRO A 159 -6.72 2.51 19.94
N LYS A 160 -5.93 1.54 20.40
CA LYS A 160 -4.58 1.76 20.94
C LYS A 160 -3.52 1.24 19.98
N VAL A 161 -2.35 1.88 19.99
CA VAL A 161 -1.16 1.34 19.29
C VAL A 161 -0.51 0.26 20.15
N ILE A 162 0.07 -0.73 19.50
CA ILE A 162 0.90 -1.74 20.16
C ILE A 162 2.29 -1.14 20.35
N HIS A 163 2.63 -0.78 21.59
CA HIS A 163 3.90 -0.11 21.89
C HIS A 163 5.10 -1.05 21.73
N ASN A 164 5.02 -2.26 22.22
CA ASN A 164 6.07 -3.26 22.12
C ASN A 164 5.77 -4.25 20.99
N LEU A 165 6.37 -4.03 19.83
CA LEU A 165 6.17 -4.89 18.65
C LEU A 165 6.88 -6.26 18.79
N ASP A 166 7.81 -6.41 19.73
CA ASP A 166 8.53 -7.67 19.99
C ASP A 166 7.63 -8.75 20.63
N GLU A 167 6.48 -8.37 21.19
CA GLU A 167 5.50 -9.30 21.76
C GLU A 167 4.66 -10.02 20.70
N LEU A 168 4.60 -9.43 19.49
CA LEU A 168 3.90 -10.04 18.40
C LEU A 168 4.65 -11.27 17.87
N PRO A 169 3.94 -12.33 17.48
CA PRO A 169 4.57 -13.45 16.80
C PRO A 169 5.15 -13.02 15.45
N PHE A 170 6.09 -13.80 14.92
CA PHE A 170 6.55 -13.63 13.55
C PHE A 170 5.38 -13.78 12.57
N ILE A 171 5.41 -13.03 11.49
CA ILE A 171 4.33 -13.05 10.49
C ILE A 171 4.20 -14.44 9.85
N ASP A 172 2.95 -14.91 9.73
CA ASP A 172 2.63 -16.21 9.13
C ASP A 172 2.37 -16.09 7.64
N LYS A 173 3.30 -16.59 6.85
CA LYS A 173 3.25 -16.60 5.38
C LYS A 173 2.55 -17.80 4.77
N ASP A 174 2.32 -18.86 5.55
CA ASP A 174 1.91 -20.16 5.00
C ASP A 174 0.62 -20.08 4.20
N LEU A 175 -0.40 -19.40 4.74
CA LEU A 175 -1.67 -19.29 4.04
C LEU A 175 -1.55 -18.51 2.73
N PHE A 176 -0.84 -17.38 2.71
CA PHE A 176 -0.63 -16.65 1.47
C PHE A 176 0.20 -17.45 0.48
N TYR A 177 1.28 -18.08 0.93
CA TYR A 177 2.15 -18.89 0.07
C TYR A 177 1.47 -20.14 -0.47
N SER A 178 0.51 -20.71 0.27
CA SER A 178 -0.27 -21.87 -0.20
C SER A 178 -1.22 -21.52 -1.35
N THR A 179 -1.64 -20.26 -1.49
CA THR A 179 -2.52 -19.83 -2.60
C THR A 179 -1.87 -20.01 -3.97
N GLY A 180 -0.55 -19.91 -4.05
CA GLY A 180 0.21 -19.91 -5.31
C GLY A 180 0.16 -18.60 -6.09
N TYR A 181 -0.49 -17.57 -5.57
CA TYR A 181 -0.67 -16.27 -6.24
C TYR A 181 0.32 -15.20 -5.78
N VAL A 182 1.11 -15.46 -4.74
CA VAL A 182 2.11 -14.53 -4.21
C VAL A 182 3.54 -15.03 -4.46
N GLN A 183 4.49 -14.10 -4.47
CA GLN A 183 5.90 -14.41 -4.67
C GLN A 183 6.49 -15.01 -3.40
N LYS A 184 7.03 -16.24 -3.47
CA LYS A 184 7.68 -16.92 -2.34
C LYS A 184 9.16 -16.58 -2.18
N ASP A 185 9.81 -16.13 -3.25
CA ASP A 185 11.23 -15.79 -3.27
C ASP A 185 11.54 -14.37 -2.84
N VAL A 186 10.49 -13.55 -2.55
CA VAL A 186 10.60 -12.24 -1.91
C VAL A 186 9.95 -12.31 -0.54
N TYR A 187 10.74 -12.28 0.52
CA TYR A 187 10.21 -12.22 1.88
C TYR A 187 9.92 -10.76 2.26
N ARG A 188 8.65 -10.43 2.39
CA ARG A 188 8.22 -9.09 2.81
C ARG A 188 8.02 -9.07 4.32
N THR A 189 8.56 -8.04 4.98
CA THR A 189 8.42 -7.84 6.43
C THR A 189 8.47 -6.37 6.79
N MET A 190 8.27 -6.07 8.06
CA MET A 190 8.45 -4.74 8.67
C MET A 190 9.28 -4.87 9.95
N ALA A 191 10.30 -4.07 10.07
CA ALA A 191 11.09 -3.93 11.29
C ALA A 191 10.49 -2.87 12.23
N SER A 192 9.61 -2.00 11.71
CA SER A 192 9.00 -0.92 12.47
C SER A 192 7.55 -0.65 12.02
N ARG A 193 6.80 0.07 12.84
CA ARG A 193 5.47 0.61 12.50
C ARG A 193 5.38 2.08 12.88
N GLY A 194 4.74 2.86 12.02
CA GLY A 194 4.47 4.28 12.23
C GLY A 194 5.38 5.20 11.46
N CYS A 195 4.96 6.44 11.33
CA CYS A 195 5.69 7.53 10.69
C CYS A 195 5.58 8.77 11.58
N PRO A 196 6.63 9.59 11.78
CA PRO A 196 6.53 10.78 12.61
C PRO A 196 5.93 11.98 11.88
N TYR A 197 5.72 11.88 10.58
CA TYR A 197 5.22 12.95 9.73
C TYR A 197 3.70 12.87 9.55
N ASN A 198 3.08 14.05 9.43
CA ASN A 198 1.65 14.21 9.16
C ASN A 198 1.44 14.85 7.78
N CYS A 199 1.98 14.19 6.75
CA CYS A 199 1.76 14.62 5.37
C CYS A 199 0.27 14.65 5.06
N SER A 200 -0.22 15.77 4.51
CA SER A 200 -1.65 16.05 4.38
C SER A 200 -2.41 15.08 3.46
N TYR A 201 -1.74 14.40 2.55
CA TYR A 201 -2.30 13.39 1.64
C TYR A 201 -2.29 11.96 2.24
N CYS A 202 -1.65 11.77 3.39
CA CYS A 202 -1.40 10.47 4.00
C CYS A 202 -2.36 10.19 5.15
N CYS A 203 -2.71 8.92 5.34
CA CYS A 203 -3.54 8.47 6.46
C CYS A 203 -2.93 8.81 7.84
N TYR A 204 -1.63 8.99 7.95
CA TYR A 204 -0.98 9.38 9.20
C TYR A 204 -1.40 10.75 9.73
N ASP A 205 -1.88 11.68 8.88
CA ASP A 205 -2.49 12.93 9.34
C ASP A 205 -3.70 12.68 10.26
N TYR A 206 -4.51 11.68 9.93
CA TYR A 206 -5.64 11.26 10.76
C TYR A 206 -5.22 10.33 11.91
N LEU A 207 -4.36 9.35 11.65
CA LEU A 207 -3.97 8.33 12.65
C LEU A 207 -3.27 8.94 13.86
N HIS A 208 -2.45 9.97 13.67
CA HIS A 208 -1.80 10.66 14.80
C HIS A 208 -2.83 11.30 15.74
N LYS A 209 -3.90 11.88 15.19
CA LYS A 209 -5.00 12.45 15.96
C LYS A 209 -5.79 11.36 16.68
N LEU A 210 -6.07 10.26 15.99
CA LEU A 210 -6.81 9.12 16.54
C LEU A 210 -6.08 8.46 17.71
N TYR A 211 -4.79 8.16 17.52
CA TYR A 211 -3.97 7.47 18.52
C TYR A 211 -3.36 8.41 19.56
N LYS A 212 -3.35 9.72 19.31
CA LYS A 212 -2.56 10.71 20.08
C LYS A 212 -1.09 10.30 20.19
N PHE A 213 -0.56 9.71 19.12
CA PHE A 213 0.77 9.13 19.03
C PHE A 213 1.35 9.29 17.63
N ASN A 214 2.59 9.78 17.53
CA ASN A 214 3.25 10.13 16.27
C ASN A 214 4.73 9.69 16.20
N ARG A 215 5.06 8.56 16.82
CA ARG A 215 6.44 8.03 16.83
C ARG A 215 6.51 6.72 16.05
N ILE A 216 7.71 6.43 15.53
CA ILE A 216 8.01 5.10 15.00
C ILE A 216 8.35 4.17 16.15
N ARG A 217 7.83 2.96 16.12
CA ARG A 217 8.10 1.87 17.06
C ARG A 217 8.88 0.82 16.32
N PHE A 218 10.13 0.60 16.73
CA PHE A 218 11.00 -0.43 16.16
C PHE A 218 10.90 -1.72 16.96
N ARG A 219 10.99 -2.83 16.27
CA ARG A 219 11.30 -4.13 16.84
C ARG A 219 12.80 -4.15 17.16
N LYS A 220 13.22 -4.91 18.18
CA LYS A 220 14.64 -5.12 18.42
C LYS A 220 15.29 -5.75 17.20
N ALA A 221 16.49 -5.30 16.86
CA ALA A 221 17.23 -5.80 15.69
C ALA A 221 17.38 -7.32 15.72
N GLU A 222 17.68 -7.87 16.92
CA GLU A 222 17.85 -9.30 17.16
C GLU A 222 16.57 -10.10 16.84
N ILE A 223 15.39 -9.57 17.20
CA ILE A 223 14.10 -10.20 16.94
C ILE A 223 13.80 -10.25 15.43
N VAL A 224 14.10 -9.16 14.71
CA VAL A 224 13.95 -9.14 13.24
C VAL A 224 14.90 -10.13 12.58
N ILE A 225 16.14 -10.24 13.08
CA ILE A 225 17.13 -11.22 12.57
C ILE A 225 16.65 -12.65 12.81
N GLU A 226 16.11 -12.97 13.98
CA GLU A 226 15.55 -14.31 14.26
C GLU A 226 14.36 -14.66 13.35
N GLU A 227 13.47 -13.71 13.07
CA GLU A 227 12.40 -13.90 12.08
C GLU A 227 12.99 -14.22 10.70
N LEU A 228 14.01 -13.46 10.25
CA LEU A 228 14.64 -13.68 8.94
C LEU A 228 15.39 -15.00 8.86
N LYS A 229 16.02 -15.45 9.95
CA LYS A 229 16.62 -16.81 10.02
C LYS A 229 15.53 -17.89 9.88
N CYS A 230 14.42 -17.70 10.57
CA CYS A 230 13.28 -18.60 10.45
C CYS A 230 12.76 -18.61 9.00
N ALA A 231 12.59 -17.44 8.38
CA ALA A 231 12.18 -17.30 6.99
C ALA A 231 13.14 -18.00 6.02
N LYS A 232 14.46 -17.85 6.22
CA LYS A 232 15.48 -18.55 5.40
C LYS A 232 15.32 -20.08 5.48
N ARG A 233 15.15 -20.61 6.69
CA ARG A 233 14.98 -22.07 6.89
C ARG A 233 13.69 -22.60 6.27
N ARG A 234 12.56 -21.83 6.40
CA ARG A 234 11.23 -22.31 5.98
C ARG A 234 10.93 -22.10 4.50
N PHE A 235 11.30 -20.94 3.97
CA PHE A 235 10.86 -20.48 2.67
C PHE A 235 11.99 -20.31 1.66
N ASN A 236 13.24 -20.24 2.12
CA ASN A 236 14.43 -20.02 1.29
C ASN A 236 14.28 -18.82 0.32
N PRO A 237 13.91 -17.62 0.81
CA PRO A 237 13.72 -16.45 -0.03
C PRO A 237 15.07 -16.03 -0.67
N ARG A 238 14.97 -15.42 -1.84
CA ARG A 238 16.15 -14.87 -2.54
C ARG A 238 16.41 -13.42 -2.16
N VAL A 239 15.39 -12.70 -1.75
CA VAL A 239 15.41 -11.27 -1.45
C VAL A 239 14.52 -10.98 -0.25
N VAL A 240 14.90 -9.99 0.56
CA VAL A 240 14.04 -9.42 1.61
C VAL A 240 13.57 -8.04 1.18
N HIS A 241 12.31 -7.73 1.44
CA HIS A 241 11.75 -6.39 1.23
C HIS A 241 11.20 -5.84 2.55
N PHE A 242 11.78 -4.74 3.03
CA PHE A 242 11.32 -4.04 4.22
C PHE A 242 10.26 -3.01 3.84
N ASN A 243 9.03 -3.21 4.34
CA ASN A 243 7.86 -2.35 4.08
C ASN A 243 7.66 -1.27 5.16
N ASP A 244 8.72 -0.93 5.88
CA ASP A 244 8.74 0.15 6.86
C ASP A 244 8.45 1.50 6.19
N ASP A 245 7.72 2.39 6.84
CA ASP A 245 7.46 3.74 6.31
C ASP A 245 8.76 4.54 6.12
N ILE A 246 9.71 4.39 7.06
CA ILE A 246 11.04 5.03 7.01
C ILE A 246 12.07 4.08 7.66
N PHE A 247 12.63 3.17 6.89
CA PHE A 247 13.57 2.16 7.38
C PHE A 247 14.83 2.75 8.03
N THR A 248 15.31 3.90 7.55
CA THR A 248 16.54 4.55 7.98
C THR A 248 16.36 5.60 9.09
N TYR A 249 15.19 5.64 9.76
CA TYR A 249 14.85 6.70 10.69
C TYR A 249 15.78 6.76 11.92
N ASP A 250 16.00 5.62 12.58
CA ASP A 250 16.85 5.52 13.78
C ASP A 250 18.25 5.02 13.41
N ARG A 251 19.23 5.90 13.47
CA ARG A 251 20.62 5.60 13.12
C ARG A 251 21.25 4.53 14.02
N LYS A 252 20.95 4.54 15.32
CA LYS A 252 21.52 3.57 16.25
C LYS A 252 20.97 2.18 15.99
N TRP A 253 19.66 2.09 15.84
CA TRP A 253 19.00 0.85 15.49
C TRP A 253 19.52 0.32 14.14
N LEU A 254 19.60 1.17 13.13
CA LEU A 254 20.04 0.84 11.77
C LEU A 254 21.45 0.25 11.79
N THR A 255 22.41 0.89 12.49
CA THR A 255 23.81 0.42 12.58
C THR A 255 23.89 -0.97 13.21
N ASN A 256 23.18 -1.21 14.33
CA ASN A 256 23.13 -2.52 14.97
C ASN A 256 22.50 -3.57 14.04
N PHE A 257 21.33 -3.25 13.49
CA PHE A 257 20.61 -4.15 12.59
C PHE A 257 21.44 -4.56 11.36
N LEU A 258 22.04 -3.60 10.65
CA LEU A 258 22.79 -3.89 9.43
C LEU A 258 24.05 -4.71 9.70
N SER A 259 24.70 -4.50 10.85
CA SER A 259 25.82 -5.33 11.29
C SER A 259 25.40 -6.79 11.49
N LEU A 260 24.28 -7.01 12.20
CA LEU A 260 23.71 -8.35 12.41
C LEU A 260 23.25 -8.97 11.08
N TYR A 261 22.54 -8.18 10.25
CA TYR A 261 22.00 -8.63 8.97
C TYR A 261 23.10 -9.15 8.03
N ARG A 262 24.17 -8.38 7.87
CA ARG A 262 25.34 -8.77 7.05
C ARG A 262 25.94 -10.08 7.51
N ARG A 263 26.09 -10.27 8.83
CA ARG A 263 26.72 -11.45 9.42
C ARG A 263 25.82 -12.70 9.34
N GLU A 264 24.52 -12.56 9.57
CA GLU A 264 23.65 -13.69 9.86
C GLU A 264 22.65 -14.00 8.75
N ILE A 265 22.25 -12.99 7.99
CA ILE A 265 21.26 -13.13 6.92
C ILE A 265 21.92 -13.11 5.54
N ASN A 266 22.65 -12.04 5.23
CA ASN A 266 23.42 -11.88 3.99
C ASN A 266 22.62 -12.16 2.70
N LEU A 267 21.35 -11.73 2.65
CA LEU A 267 20.52 -11.75 1.44
C LEU A 267 20.44 -10.34 0.85
N PRO A 268 20.30 -10.18 -0.47
CA PRO A 268 19.96 -8.89 -1.04
C PRO A 268 18.66 -8.38 -0.45
N TYR A 269 18.56 -7.06 -0.23
CA TYR A 269 17.30 -6.49 0.27
C TYR A 269 17.01 -5.13 -0.34
N SER A 270 15.72 -4.74 -0.26
CA SER A 270 15.24 -3.40 -0.59
C SER A 270 14.41 -2.84 0.57
N CYS A 271 14.35 -1.50 0.65
CA CYS A 271 13.62 -0.80 1.70
C CYS A 271 13.06 0.54 1.23
N ILE A 272 12.18 1.13 2.03
CA ILE A 272 11.59 2.46 1.81
C ILE A 272 12.28 3.45 2.75
N ILE A 273 12.65 4.61 2.22
CA ILE A 273 13.35 5.64 2.97
C ILE A 273 12.73 7.03 2.76
N HIS A 274 13.11 7.95 3.65
CA HIS A 274 12.81 9.37 3.50
C HIS A 274 14.11 10.16 3.28
N PRO A 275 14.16 11.18 2.38
CA PRO A 275 15.40 11.89 2.02
C PRO A 275 16.21 12.44 3.20
N LYS A 276 15.54 12.93 4.25
CA LYS A 276 16.21 13.48 5.44
C LYS A 276 17.06 12.49 6.23
N PHE A 277 16.78 11.18 6.09
CA PHE A 277 17.48 10.13 6.84
C PHE A 277 18.44 9.32 5.98
N MET A 278 18.95 9.96 4.91
CA MET A 278 19.92 9.35 4.01
C MET A 278 21.09 10.32 3.79
N ASP A 279 22.27 9.88 4.17
CA ASP A 279 23.56 10.51 3.92
C ASP A 279 24.57 9.49 3.39
N LYS A 280 25.79 9.92 3.11
CA LYS A 280 26.85 9.06 2.56
C LYS A 280 27.16 7.86 3.46
N GLU A 281 27.17 8.07 4.78
CA GLU A 281 27.47 6.99 5.72
C GLU A 281 26.34 5.96 5.76
N SER A 282 25.07 6.41 5.80
CA SER A 282 23.91 5.51 5.69
C SER A 282 23.92 4.72 4.38
N ALA A 283 24.18 5.39 3.26
CA ALA A 283 24.21 4.75 1.96
C ALA A 283 25.30 3.67 1.91
N ARG A 284 26.51 3.96 2.44
CA ARG A 284 27.59 2.99 2.54
C ARG A 284 27.20 1.79 3.40
N MET A 285 26.65 2.01 4.60
CA MET A 285 26.19 0.92 5.47
C MET A 285 25.13 0.05 4.80
N LEU A 286 24.16 0.65 4.10
CA LEU A 286 23.15 -0.07 3.33
C LEU A 286 23.83 -0.93 2.25
N LYS A 287 24.76 -0.35 1.48
CA LYS A 287 25.48 -1.07 0.41
C LYS A 287 26.25 -2.25 0.94
N GLU A 288 27.05 -2.04 1.99
CA GLU A 288 27.88 -3.08 2.61
C GLU A 288 27.07 -4.24 3.20
N SER A 289 25.82 -3.98 3.60
CA SER A 289 24.93 -5.00 4.14
C SER A 289 24.05 -5.69 3.09
N GLY A 290 24.18 -5.33 1.79
CA GLY A 290 23.51 -5.99 0.69
C GLY A 290 22.24 -5.29 0.18
N CYS A 291 22.03 -4.01 0.53
CA CYS A 291 20.96 -3.22 -0.07
C CYS A 291 21.21 -2.99 -1.55
N TYR A 292 20.33 -3.48 -2.41
CA TYR A 292 20.46 -3.31 -3.86
C TYR A 292 19.54 -2.20 -4.39
N ARG A 293 18.45 -1.88 -3.67
CA ARG A 293 17.47 -0.89 -4.09
C ARG A 293 16.81 -0.19 -2.92
N VAL A 294 16.53 1.10 -3.09
CA VAL A 294 15.65 1.86 -2.18
C VAL A 294 14.51 2.54 -2.93
N GLN A 295 13.38 2.70 -2.26
CA GLN A 295 12.27 3.54 -2.71
C GLN A 295 12.23 4.81 -1.86
N ILE A 296 12.01 5.95 -2.49
CA ILE A 296 12.14 7.26 -1.84
C ILE A 296 10.88 8.09 -2.09
N GLY A 297 10.16 8.41 -1.04
CA GLY A 297 9.04 9.36 -1.14
C GLY A 297 9.54 10.80 -1.20
N ILE A 298 9.58 11.41 -2.39
CA ILE A 298 9.93 12.83 -2.58
C ILE A 298 8.70 13.69 -2.84
N GLN A 299 7.71 13.14 -3.51
CA GLN A 299 6.39 13.65 -3.89
C GLN A 299 6.43 14.86 -4.85
N SER A 300 7.41 15.74 -4.78
CA SER A 300 7.68 16.86 -5.69
C SER A 300 9.09 17.40 -5.42
N LEU A 301 9.74 17.99 -6.41
CA LEU A 301 10.93 18.82 -6.20
C LEU A 301 10.55 20.28 -5.85
N ASN A 302 9.33 20.71 -6.17
CA ASN A 302 8.87 22.07 -5.86
C ASN A 302 8.62 22.21 -4.34
N ASN A 303 9.47 23.02 -3.68
CA ASN A 303 9.40 23.25 -2.24
C ASN A 303 8.11 23.97 -1.80
N GLU A 304 7.53 24.83 -2.66
CA GLU A 304 6.27 25.50 -2.36
C GLU A 304 5.11 24.50 -2.34
N ILE A 305 4.99 23.65 -3.36
CA ILE A 305 3.99 22.57 -3.41
C ILE A 305 4.12 21.67 -2.19
N LYS A 306 5.33 21.26 -1.85
CA LYS A 306 5.57 20.39 -0.68
C LYS A 306 5.09 21.04 0.63
N ARG A 307 5.43 22.30 0.86
CA ARG A 307 5.05 23.01 2.09
C ARG A 307 3.56 23.35 2.13
N LYS A 308 3.04 23.93 1.07
CA LYS A 308 1.65 24.44 1.01
C LYS A 308 0.63 23.30 1.02
N TYR A 309 0.81 22.33 0.12
CA TYR A 309 -0.19 21.27 -0.07
C TYR A 309 0.12 20.01 0.72
N PHE A 310 1.37 19.52 0.70
CA PHE A 310 1.71 18.20 1.24
C PHE A 310 2.09 18.19 2.71
N ASN A 311 2.27 19.37 3.34
CA ASN A 311 2.81 19.47 4.69
C ASN A 311 4.15 18.72 4.84
N ARG A 312 5.04 18.89 3.85
CA ARG A 312 6.37 18.29 3.79
C ARG A 312 7.44 19.38 3.78
N PHE A 313 8.53 19.14 4.52
CA PHE A 313 9.53 20.16 4.82
C PHE A 313 10.95 19.80 4.40
N GLU A 314 11.17 18.63 3.78
CA GLU A 314 12.45 18.34 3.14
C GLU A 314 12.64 19.27 1.93
N THR A 315 13.86 19.75 1.77
CA THR A 315 14.21 20.67 0.69
C THR A 315 14.75 19.92 -0.54
N THR A 316 14.92 20.62 -1.65
CA THR A 316 15.55 20.07 -2.85
C THR A 316 17.01 19.68 -2.56
N GLU A 317 17.68 20.39 -1.64
CA GLU A 317 19.04 20.06 -1.17
C GLU A 317 19.06 18.78 -0.36
N ASP A 318 18.06 18.51 0.49
CA ASP A 318 17.91 17.24 1.20
C ASP A 318 17.76 16.08 0.21
N ILE A 319 16.95 16.27 -0.84
CA ILE A 319 16.75 15.28 -1.91
C ILE A 319 18.05 15.08 -2.70
N SER A 320 18.74 16.15 -3.06
CA SER A 320 20.04 16.07 -3.76
C SER A 320 21.06 15.30 -2.94
N ARG A 321 21.22 15.64 -1.67
CA ARG A 321 22.13 14.93 -0.75
C ARG A 321 21.83 13.42 -0.67
N CYS A 322 20.54 13.06 -0.58
CA CYS A 322 20.10 11.68 -0.58
C CYS A 322 20.46 10.97 -1.89
N PHE A 323 20.15 11.58 -3.03
CA PHE A 323 20.43 11.00 -4.35
C PHE A 323 21.93 10.89 -4.61
N ASP A 324 22.73 11.90 -4.25
CA ASP A 324 24.19 11.90 -4.38
C ASP A 324 24.82 10.77 -3.53
N ALA A 325 24.30 10.53 -2.33
CA ALA A 325 24.75 9.46 -1.46
C ALA A 325 24.47 8.07 -2.09
N LEU A 326 23.29 7.85 -2.63
CA LEU A 326 22.91 6.59 -3.28
C LEU A 326 23.65 6.36 -4.61
N GLU A 327 23.83 7.42 -5.39
CA GLU A 327 24.61 7.37 -6.64
C GLU A 327 26.07 7.01 -6.36
N GLY A 328 26.67 7.62 -5.32
CA GLY A 328 28.07 7.37 -4.91
C GLY A 328 28.32 5.93 -4.49
N GLU A 329 27.36 5.28 -3.86
CA GLU A 329 27.44 3.88 -3.43
C GLU A 329 26.87 2.88 -4.46
N ASN A 330 26.48 3.37 -5.64
CA ASN A 330 25.88 2.57 -6.71
C ASN A 330 24.70 1.71 -6.21
N ILE A 331 23.80 2.32 -5.43
CA ILE A 331 22.53 1.74 -5.01
C ILE A 331 21.44 2.21 -5.98
N SER A 332 20.72 1.27 -6.58
CA SER A 332 19.57 1.62 -7.43
C SER A 332 18.46 2.21 -6.61
N PHE A 333 17.73 3.20 -7.16
CA PHE A 333 16.61 3.78 -6.45
C PHE A 333 15.44 4.16 -7.37
N SER A 334 14.26 4.21 -6.77
CA SER A 334 13.06 4.80 -7.36
C SER A 334 12.58 5.97 -6.51
N ALA A 335 11.95 6.94 -7.13
CA ALA A 335 11.39 8.09 -6.42
C ALA A 335 9.88 8.19 -6.70
N ASP A 336 9.10 8.41 -5.63
CA ASP A 336 7.65 8.59 -5.72
C ASP A 336 7.32 10.07 -5.90
N TYR A 337 6.46 10.35 -6.85
CA TYR A 337 6.06 11.69 -7.26
C TYR A 337 4.54 11.80 -7.36
N ILE A 338 3.96 12.88 -6.83
CA ILE A 338 2.52 13.15 -6.90
C ILE A 338 2.27 14.33 -7.84
N ILE A 339 1.41 14.12 -8.82
CA ILE A 339 0.94 15.15 -9.76
C ILE A 339 -0.54 15.48 -9.53
N GLY A 340 -0.99 16.61 -10.10
CA GLY A 340 -2.38 17.06 -10.00
C GLY A 340 -2.63 17.96 -8.78
N VAL A 341 -1.62 18.67 -8.31
CA VAL A 341 -1.71 19.60 -7.16
C VAL A 341 -1.29 21.00 -7.55
N GLY A 342 -2.11 21.97 -7.24
CA GLY A 342 -1.80 23.38 -7.53
C GLY A 342 -1.68 23.64 -9.04
N ASN A 343 -0.88 24.64 -9.40
CA ASN A 343 -0.68 25.04 -10.79
C ASN A 343 0.60 24.42 -11.37
N GLN A 344 0.68 23.07 -11.38
CA GLN A 344 1.80 22.37 -12.01
C GLN A 344 1.76 22.52 -13.52
N ARG A 345 2.85 22.98 -14.11
CA ARG A 345 2.99 23.14 -15.56
C ARG A 345 4.05 22.21 -16.11
N LEU A 346 3.90 21.82 -17.37
CA LEU A 346 4.88 21.00 -18.07
C LEU A 346 6.28 21.63 -18.06
N GLU A 347 6.36 22.96 -18.18
CA GLU A 347 7.62 23.71 -18.14
C GLU A 347 8.38 23.54 -16.82
N ASP A 348 7.66 23.53 -15.68
CA ASP A 348 8.26 23.28 -14.36
C ASP A 348 8.86 21.89 -14.29
N ILE A 349 8.15 20.89 -14.85
CA ILE A 349 8.61 19.50 -14.90
C ILE A 349 9.86 19.33 -15.77
N LEU A 350 10.01 20.11 -16.83
CA LEU A 350 11.24 20.10 -17.63
C LEU A 350 12.46 20.57 -16.82
N ASN A 351 12.26 21.57 -16.00
CA ASN A 351 13.32 22.04 -15.08
C ASN A 351 13.65 20.95 -14.04
N GLU A 352 12.64 20.27 -13.51
CA GLU A 352 12.85 19.13 -12.61
C GLU A 352 13.51 17.93 -13.33
N ALA A 353 13.18 17.65 -14.58
CA ALA A 353 13.80 16.58 -15.35
C ALA A 353 15.32 16.74 -15.46
N ARG A 354 15.80 17.99 -15.59
CA ARG A 354 17.24 18.30 -15.61
C ARG A 354 17.95 17.89 -14.32
N PHE A 355 17.26 17.95 -13.18
CA PHE A 355 17.79 17.45 -11.91
C PHE A 355 17.97 15.93 -11.97
N TYR A 356 16.98 15.19 -12.46
CA TYR A 356 17.00 13.73 -12.51
C TYR A 356 18.03 13.14 -13.50
N TYR A 357 18.39 13.85 -14.57
CA TYR A 357 19.38 13.36 -15.56
C TYR A 357 20.77 13.11 -14.98
N LYS A 358 21.08 13.72 -13.84
CA LYS A 358 22.37 13.55 -13.15
C LYS A 358 22.55 12.13 -12.56
N TYR A 359 21.43 11.40 -12.31
CA TYR A 359 21.43 10.19 -11.52
C TYR A 359 21.19 8.95 -12.38
N LYS A 360 22.22 8.17 -12.60
CA LYS A 360 22.17 6.92 -13.40
C LYS A 360 21.46 5.80 -12.66
N ASN A 361 21.54 5.82 -11.30
CA ASN A 361 20.94 4.83 -10.43
C ASN A 361 19.46 5.11 -10.10
N LEU A 362 18.92 6.27 -10.48
CA LEU A 362 17.49 6.50 -10.54
C LEU A 362 16.90 5.68 -11.70
N LYS A 363 16.24 4.55 -11.35
CA LYS A 363 15.70 3.59 -12.33
C LYS A 363 14.22 3.79 -12.62
N MET A 364 13.51 4.51 -11.75
CA MET A 364 12.07 4.70 -11.90
C MET A 364 11.61 5.97 -11.19
N LEU A 365 10.75 6.73 -11.85
CA LEU A 365 9.88 7.70 -11.20
C LEU A 365 8.48 7.07 -11.14
N ASN A 366 8.02 6.77 -9.92
CA ASN A 366 6.65 6.33 -9.69
C ASN A 366 5.77 7.57 -9.67
N VAL A 367 4.99 7.79 -10.72
CA VAL A 367 4.13 8.96 -10.84
C VAL A 367 2.72 8.59 -10.41
N TYR A 368 2.24 9.26 -9.37
CA TYR A 368 0.90 9.07 -8.83
C TYR A 368 0.07 10.33 -9.08
N TRP A 369 -1.15 10.13 -9.56
CA TRP A 369 -2.14 11.20 -9.56
C TRP A 369 -2.64 11.40 -8.14
N LEU A 370 -2.78 12.65 -7.71
CA LEU A 370 -3.31 12.94 -6.39
C LEU A 370 -4.67 12.27 -6.22
N THR A 371 -4.76 11.40 -5.22
CA THR A 371 -5.99 10.73 -4.82
C THR A 371 -6.41 11.23 -3.45
N PHE A 372 -7.67 11.59 -3.30
CA PHE A 372 -8.23 11.93 -2.00
C PHE A 372 -8.60 10.66 -1.24
N TYR A 373 -8.22 10.64 0.02
CA TYR A 373 -8.65 9.64 0.98
C TYR A 373 -9.45 10.30 2.12
N PRO A 374 -10.39 9.59 2.76
CA PRO A 374 -11.25 10.20 3.77
C PRO A 374 -10.44 10.86 4.89
N LYS A 375 -10.93 11.99 5.37
CA LYS A 375 -10.37 12.74 6.52
C LYS A 375 -8.88 13.12 6.38
N THR A 376 -8.36 13.20 5.15
CA THR A 376 -7.00 13.71 4.89
C THR A 376 -7.00 15.22 4.68
N GLY A 377 -6.01 15.92 5.25
CA GLY A 377 -5.93 17.38 5.19
C GLY A 377 -5.70 17.96 3.80
N ILE A 378 -5.29 17.14 2.83
CA ILE A 378 -5.07 17.57 1.44
C ILE A 378 -6.37 18.04 0.77
N ILE A 379 -7.51 17.44 1.12
CA ILE A 379 -8.82 17.76 0.55
C ILE A 379 -9.11 19.26 0.74
N GLU A 380 -9.02 19.73 1.97
CA GLU A 380 -9.27 21.13 2.29
C GLU A 380 -8.30 22.07 1.58
N LYS A 381 -7.01 21.77 1.61
CA LYS A 381 -5.96 22.60 0.99
C LYS A 381 -6.14 22.76 -0.52
N VAL A 382 -6.54 21.70 -1.22
CA VAL A 382 -6.77 21.73 -2.66
C VAL A 382 -8.07 22.45 -2.98
N LEU A 383 -9.16 22.13 -2.27
CA LEU A 383 -10.45 22.78 -2.49
C LEU A 383 -10.43 24.28 -2.15
N ASP A 384 -9.66 24.70 -1.15
CA ASP A 384 -9.45 26.11 -0.84
C ASP A 384 -8.76 26.84 -2.01
N TYR A 385 -7.69 26.25 -2.52
CA TYR A 385 -6.98 26.80 -3.69
C TYR A 385 -7.88 26.93 -4.93
N GLU A 386 -8.80 25.99 -5.15
CA GLU A 386 -9.73 25.97 -6.27
C GLU A 386 -11.01 26.79 -6.04
N GLY A 387 -11.18 27.38 -4.86
CA GLY A 387 -12.40 28.08 -4.49
C GLY A 387 -13.62 27.16 -4.36
N ARG A 388 -13.40 25.88 -4.03
CA ARG A 388 -14.41 24.81 -3.99
C ARG A 388 -14.64 24.22 -2.61
N LEU A 389 -14.34 24.94 -1.54
CA LEU A 389 -14.54 24.46 -0.15
C LEU A 389 -15.96 23.99 0.14
N LYS A 390 -16.97 24.53 -0.55
CA LYS A 390 -18.37 24.09 -0.45
C LYS A 390 -18.58 22.62 -0.85
N ASP A 391 -17.71 22.04 -1.67
CA ASP A 391 -17.82 20.67 -2.15
C ASP A 391 -17.25 19.66 -1.14
N LYS A 392 -16.55 20.11 -0.09
CA LYS A 392 -15.82 19.27 0.88
C LYS A 392 -16.70 18.20 1.51
N GLU A 393 -17.88 18.57 2.02
CA GLU A 393 -18.78 17.64 2.71
C GLU A 393 -19.25 16.51 1.79
N ASN A 394 -19.61 16.84 0.55
CA ASN A 394 -20.04 15.84 -0.44
C ASN A 394 -18.88 14.91 -0.81
N ILE A 395 -17.67 15.44 -1.01
CA ILE A 395 -16.48 14.66 -1.32
C ILE A 395 -16.15 13.71 -0.16
N GLU A 396 -16.13 14.21 1.07
CA GLU A 396 -15.88 13.38 2.26
C GLU A 396 -16.92 12.24 2.39
N LYS A 397 -18.19 12.52 2.13
CA LYS A 397 -19.25 11.52 2.14
C LYS A 397 -19.06 10.46 1.05
N GLU A 398 -18.66 10.86 -0.15
CA GLU A 398 -18.39 9.92 -1.24
C GLU A 398 -17.18 9.02 -0.91
N LEU A 399 -16.10 9.61 -0.37
CA LEU A 399 -14.91 8.88 0.06
C LEU A 399 -15.23 7.90 1.20
N ALA A 400 -16.04 8.33 2.18
CA ALA A 400 -16.47 7.49 3.30
C ALA A 400 -17.29 6.28 2.84
N ASN A 401 -18.01 6.39 1.72
CA ASN A 401 -18.72 5.30 1.08
C ASN A 401 -17.85 4.50 0.08
N GLY A 402 -16.53 4.68 0.11
CA GLY A 402 -15.58 3.92 -0.71
C GLY A 402 -15.54 4.31 -2.18
N LYS A 403 -16.18 5.42 -2.55
CA LYS A 403 -15.92 5.98 -3.87
C LYS A 403 -14.54 6.62 -3.82
N THR A 404 -13.55 5.93 -4.36
CA THR A 404 -12.27 6.56 -4.64
C THR A 404 -12.47 7.69 -5.61
N VAL A 405 -12.48 8.86 -5.11
CA VAL A 405 -12.20 10.03 -5.90
C VAL A 405 -10.67 10.02 -6.05
N MET A 406 -10.15 9.22 -7.01
CA MET A 406 -8.94 9.64 -7.72
C MET A 406 -9.23 11.07 -8.09
N TYR A 407 -8.61 12.00 -7.39
CA TYR A 407 -9.07 13.36 -7.32
C TYR A 407 -9.56 13.74 -8.61
N LEU A 408 -10.94 13.60 -8.43
CA LEU A 408 -11.66 13.78 -9.57
C LEU A 408 -10.80 13.36 -10.66
N SER A 409 -10.45 12.14 -10.63
CA SER A 409 -9.50 11.80 -11.60
C SER A 409 -9.54 12.89 -12.62
N ALA A 410 -8.58 13.80 -12.57
CA ALA A 410 -8.43 14.76 -13.64
C ALA A 410 -8.61 14.05 -14.99
N TYR A 411 -8.51 12.77 -14.96
CA TYR A 411 -8.72 11.75 -15.95
C TYR A 411 -10.20 11.43 -16.27
N LYS A 412 -11.11 11.59 -15.33
CA LYS A 412 -12.54 11.29 -15.53
C LYS A 412 -13.46 12.50 -15.31
N ASN A 413 -12.92 13.65 -14.89
CA ASN A 413 -13.70 14.87 -14.81
C ASN A 413 -13.57 15.66 -16.12
N PRO A 414 -14.60 15.66 -16.98
CA PRO A 414 -14.58 16.43 -18.23
C PRO A 414 -14.43 17.94 -18.00
N ASN A 415 -14.59 18.42 -16.77
CA ASN A 415 -14.47 19.82 -16.38
C ASN A 415 -13.07 20.21 -15.89
N TYR A 416 -12.13 19.26 -15.78
CA TYR A 416 -10.75 19.59 -15.42
C TYR A 416 -10.00 20.06 -16.68
N LYS A 417 -9.84 21.37 -16.80
CA LYS A 417 -9.24 22.02 -17.98
C LYS A 417 -7.82 21.53 -18.30
N ASP A 418 -7.11 20.99 -17.30
CA ASP A 418 -5.68 20.66 -17.40
C ASP A 418 -5.38 19.15 -17.50
N SER A 419 -6.38 18.31 -17.74
CA SER A 419 -6.17 16.85 -17.79
C SER A 419 -5.14 16.42 -18.85
N GLU A 420 -5.11 17.10 -19.99
CA GLU A 420 -4.14 16.83 -21.06
C GLU A 420 -2.72 17.30 -20.68
N GLU A 421 -2.59 18.40 -19.99
CA GLU A 421 -1.28 18.88 -19.50
C GLU A 421 -0.73 17.92 -18.44
N LEU A 422 -1.56 17.45 -17.51
CA LEU A 422 -1.15 16.48 -16.50
C LEU A 422 -0.72 15.14 -17.12
N LYS A 423 -1.39 14.67 -18.19
CA LYS A 423 -0.93 13.49 -18.95
C LYS A 423 0.44 13.71 -19.59
N ARG A 424 0.70 14.91 -20.10
CA ARG A 424 2.01 15.28 -20.65
C ARG A 424 3.06 15.32 -19.54
N ILE A 425 2.73 15.88 -18.38
CA ILE A 425 3.58 15.89 -17.17
C ILE A 425 3.92 14.45 -16.76
N GLU A 426 2.92 13.58 -16.63
CA GLU A 426 3.13 12.18 -16.31
C GLU A 426 4.07 11.51 -17.34
N THR A 427 3.79 11.70 -18.61
CA THR A 427 4.61 11.13 -19.69
C THR A 427 6.05 11.63 -19.61
N ALA A 428 6.28 12.91 -19.38
CA ALA A 428 7.62 13.51 -19.25
C ALA A 428 8.40 12.90 -18.06
N LEU A 429 7.74 12.74 -16.90
CA LEU A 429 8.33 12.13 -15.72
C LEU A 429 8.64 10.64 -15.96
N LEU A 430 7.73 9.90 -16.58
CA LEU A 430 7.94 8.50 -16.92
C LEU A 430 9.09 8.32 -17.92
N LEU A 431 9.20 9.14 -18.95
CA LEU A 431 10.32 9.13 -19.88
C LEU A 431 11.65 9.37 -19.14
N THR A 432 11.66 10.31 -18.20
CA THR A 432 12.84 10.64 -17.39
C THR A 432 13.28 9.47 -16.51
N GLY A 433 12.33 8.74 -15.93
CA GLY A 433 12.59 7.59 -15.08
C GLY A 433 12.96 6.31 -15.84
N SER A 434 12.31 6.06 -16.98
CA SER A 434 12.31 4.77 -17.67
C SER A 434 13.39 4.62 -18.73
N LEU A 435 13.76 5.71 -19.41
CA LEU A 435 14.69 5.67 -20.52
C LEU A 435 16.13 5.95 -20.09
N ASN A 436 17.06 5.61 -20.97
CA ASN A 436 18.42 6.08 -20.84
C ASN A 436 18.42 7.62 -20.72
N LYS A 437 19.17 8.16 -19.75
CA LYS A 437 19.14 9.60 -19.42
C LYS A 437 19.50 10.51 -20.61
N LYS A 438 20.35 10.07 -21.53
CA LYS A 438 20.68 10.82 -22.75
C LYS A 438 19.50 10.86 -23.72
N VAL A 439 18.79 9.74 -23.87
CA VAL A 439 17.61 9.64 -24.75
C VAL A 439 16.44 10.46 -24.17
N ALA A 440 16.17 10.32 -22.86
CA ALA A 440 15.15 11.11 -22.18
C ALA A 440 15.42 12.62 -22.33
N LYS A 441 16.67 13.04 -22.08
CA LYS A 441 17.11 14.43 -22.27
C LYS A 441 16.87 14.92 -23.69
N PHE A 442 17.29 14.14 -24.68
CA PHE A 442 17.11 14.50 -26.09
C PHE A 442 15.63 14.73 -26.46
N ILE A 443 14.75 13.81 -26.04
CA ILE A 443 13.31 13.90 -26.32
C ILE A 443 12.71 15.13 -25.64
N LEU A 444 12.99 15.33 -24.36
CA LEU A 444 12.35 16.38 -23.57
C LEU A 444 12.88 17.79 -23.87
N GLU A 445 14.15 17.93 -24.27
CA GLU A 445 14.72 19.24 -24.61
C GLU A 445 14.47 19.66 -26.07
N ASN A 446 14.30 18.69 -27.01
CA ASN A 446 14.18 19.00 -28.42
C ASN A 446 12.80 18.68 -29.04
N HIS A 447 11.98 17.87 -28.37
CA HIS A 447 10.71 17.36 -28.89
C HIS A 447 9.57 17.38 -27.89
N ILE A 448 9.63 18.25 -26.89
CA ILE A 448 8.59 18.38 -25.84
C ILE A 448 7.24 18.76 -26.43
N ASP A 449 7.24 19.55 -27.49
CA ASP A 449 6.05 19.93 -28.25
C ASP A 449 5.32 18.71 -28.83
N LYS A 450 6.05 17.62 -29.11
CA LYS A 450 5.54 16.38 -29.68
C LYS A 450 5.16 15.32 -28.64
N ILE A 451 5.33 15.58 -27.34
CA ILE A 451 5.04 14.59 -26.29
C ILE A 451 3.56 14.18 -26.29
N HIS A 452 2.67 15.04 -26.77
CA HIS A 452 1.24 14.74 -26.93
C HIS A 452 0.96 13.67 -28.00
N LEU A 453 1.91 13.42 -28.92
CA LEU A 453 1.80 12.35 -29.93
C LEU A 453 2.07 10.96 -29.34
N ILE A 454 2.65 10.88 -28.13
CA ILE A 454 2.85 9.61 -27.44
C ILE A 454 1.48 9.16 -26.92
N PRO A 455 0.96 8.01 -27.42
CA PRO A 455 -0.32 7.51 -26.92
C PRO A 455 -0.25 7.29 -25.42
N TYR A 456 -1.30 7.67 -24.70
CA TYR A 456 -1.31 7.52 -23.24
C TYR A 456 -1.11 6.07 -22.78
N SER A 457 -1.56 5.10 -23.61
CA SER A 457 -1.30 3.67 -23.38
C SER A 457 0.19 3.30 -23.43
N ALA A 458 1.05 4.11 -24.07
CA ALA A 458 2.49 3.87 -24.08
C ALA A 458 3.13 3.96 -22.69
N ARG A 459 2.46 4.57 -21.70
CA ARG A 459 2.89 4.57 -20.29
C ARG A 459 3.16 3.16 -19.76
N TYR A 460 2.36 2.17 -20.18
CA TYR A 460 2.58 0.78 -19.77
C TYR A 460 3.92 0.23 -20.26
N LEU A 461 4.34 0.60 -21.46
CA LEU A 461 5.66 0.24 -21.99
C LEU A 461 6.77 0.96 -21.21
N LEU A 462 6.57 2.24 -20.88
CA LEU A 462 7.54 2.99 -20.08
C LEU A 462 7.70 2.39 -18.67
N TYR A 463 6.61 2.01 -18.03
CA TYR A 463 6.67 1.29 -16.76
C TYR A 463 7.39 -0.06 -16.90
N LEU A 464 7.11 -0.81 -17.95
CA LEU A 464 7.78 -2.07 -18.24
C LEU A 464 9.30 -1.86 -18.43
N PHE A 465 9.72 -0.86 -19.20
CA PHE A 465 11.13 -0.53 -19.37
C PHE A 465 11.81 -0.14 -18.05
N SER A 466 11.11 0.63 -17.20
CA SER A 466 11.60 0.95 -15.85
C SER A 466 11.84 -0.32 -15.03
N ILE A 467 10.87 -1.22 -14.98
CA ILE A 467 10.95 -2.48 -14.25
C ILE A 467 12.12 -3.33 -14.77
N LEU A 468 12.28 -3.44 -16.07
CA LEU A 468 13.38 -4.19 -16.71
C LEU A 468 14.75 -3.57 -16.45
N SER A 469 14.83 -2.27 -16.21
CA SER A 469 16.08 -1.56 -15.90
C SER A 469 16.57 -1.74 -14.46
N ILE A 470 15.70 -2.25 -13.57
CA ILE A 470 16.05 -2.52 -12.18
C ILE A 470 16.89 -3.82 -12.13
N PRO A 471 18.07 -3.81 -11.50
CA PRO A 471 18.92 -5.00 -11.40
C PRO A 471 18.36 -6.00 -10.36
N ASP A 472 17.08 -6.25 -10.42
CA ASP A 472 16.32 -7.03 -9.47
C ASP A 472 15.63 -8.17 -10.22
N HIS A 473 15.96 -9.38 -9.85
CA HIS A 473 15.32 -10.56 -10.39
C HIS A 473 13.92 -10.82 -9.78
N SER A 474 13.48 -9.99 -8.84
CA SER A 474 12.15 -10.14 -8.23
C SER A 474 11.02 -9.94 -9.25
N TRP A 475 11.23 -9.09 -10.27
CA TRP A 475 10.27 -8.92 -11.34
C TRP A 475 10.10 -10.18 -12.20
N ILE A 476 11.19 -10.96 -12.41
CA ILE A 476 11.11 -12.26 -13.12
C ILE A 476 10.25 -13.22 -12.32
N SER A 477 10.45 -13.27 -11.01
CA SER A 477 9.63 -14.07 -10.10
C SER A 477 8.18 -13.59 -10.10
N TYR A 478 7.96 -12.27 -10.06
CA TYR A 478 6.64 -11.68 -10.17
C TYR A 478 5.94 -12.11 -11.47
N MET A 479 6.59 -11.93 -12.62
CA MET A 479 6.05 -12.35 -13.92
C MET A 479 5.78 -13.84 -13.99
N LYS A 480 6.68 -14.67 -13.44
CA LYS A 480 6.46 -16.13 -13.36
C LYS A 480 5.22 -16.47 -12.52
N THR A 481 5.06 -15.85 -11.36
CA THR A 481 3.92 -16.05 -10.47
C THR A 481 2.63 -15.58 -11.15
N TYR A 482 2.68 -14.42 -11.80
CA TYR A 482 1.57 -13.85 -12.56
C TYR A 482 1.13 -14.75 -13.72
N ILE A 483 2.07 -15.16 -14.56
CA ILE A 483 1.81 -16.04 -15.73
C ILE A 483 1.31 -17.42 -15.27
N LYS A 484 1.81 -17.97 -14.17
CA LYS A 484 1.35 -19.25 -13.62
C LYS A 484 -0.02 -19.15 -12.96
N GLY A 485 -0.33 -18.01 -12.35
CA GLY A 485 -1.60 -17.78 -11.65
C GLY A 485 -2.78 -17.63 -12.60
N ILE A 486 -2.60 -16.93 -13.73
CA ILE A 486 -3.67 -16.66 -14.71
C ILE A 486 -4.34 -17.96 -15.22
N PRO A 487 -3.62 -18.97 -15.73
CA PRO A 487 -4.25 -20.22 -16.17
C PRO A 487 -5.01 -20.95 -15.05
N SER A 488 -4.49 -20.90 -13.80
CA SER A 488 -5.16 -21.52 -12.66
C SER A 488 -6.50 -20.85 -12.34
N VAL A 489 -6.56 -19.52 -12.39
CA VAL A 489 -7.81 -18.77 -12.19
C VAL A 489 -8.79 -19.02 -13.34
N LEU A 490 -8.32 -18.95 -14.58
CA LEU A 490 -9.16 -19.21 -15.77
C LEU A 490 -9.74 -20.63 -15.76
N TYR A 491 -8.92 -21.62 -15.45
CA TYR A 491 -9.37 -23.01 -15.36
C TYR A 491 -10.46 -23.20 -14.31
N LYS A 492 -10.26 -22.65 -13.11
CA LYS A 492 -11.25 -22.71 -12.03
C LYS A 492 -12.55 -21.97 -12.41
N ASN A 493 -12.44 -20.80 -13.04
CA ASN A 493 -13.60 -20.03 -13.49
C ASN A 493 -14.39 -20.79 -14.58
N LEU A 494 -13.71 -21.42 -15.52
CA LEU A 494 -14.35 -22.22 -16.58
C LEU A 494 -15.06 -23.45 -15.99
N ILE A 495 -14.43 -24.18 -15.09
CA ILE A 495 -15.05 -25.35 -14.44
C ILE A 495 -16.28 -24.94 -13.65
N SER A 496 -16.24 -23.87 -12.89
CA SER A 496 -17.41 -23.40 -12.10
C SER A 496 -18.60 -22.99 -13.01
N GLN A 497 -18.35 -22.63 -14.27
CA GLN A 497 -19.40 -22.33 -15.25
C GLN A 497 -19.94 -23.59 -15.97
N ILE A 498 -19.08 -24.62 -16.15
CA ILE A 498 -19.42 -25.82 -16.93
C ILE A 498 -20.02 -26.92 -16.03
N ILE A 499 -19.60 -27.00 -14.79
CA ILE A 499 -20.10 -27.98 -13.81
C ILE A 499 -20.74 -27.19 -12.67
N PRO A 500 -22.02 -26.84 -12.77
CA PRO A 500 -22.75 -26.40 -11.59
C PRO A 500 -22.76 -27.58 -10.61
N GLU A 501 -22.10 -27.40 -9.46
CA GLU A 501 -22.10 -28.43 -8.42
C GLU A 501 -23.54 -28.83 -8.13
N LYS A 502 -23.79 -30.15 -8.20
CA LYS A 502 -25.08 -30.76 -7.84
C LYS A 502 -25.43 -30.30 -6.43
N LYS A 503 -26.60 -29.70 -6.29
CA LYS A 503 -27.26 -29.35 -5.02
C LYS A 503 -27.34 -30.55 -4.10
#